data_1f5190a736672c4739f9b56f8c8d4f3d
#
_entry.id   1f5190a736672c4739f9b56f8c8d4f3d
#
_cell.length_a   1.000
_cell.length_b   1.000
_cell.length_c   1.000
_cell.angle_alpha   90.00
_cell.angle_beta   90.00
_cell.angle_gamma   90.00
#
_symmetry.space_group_name_H-M   'P 1'
#
loop_
_entity.id
_entity.type
_entity.pdbx_description
1 polymer ?
#
loop_
_entity_poly.entity_id
_entity_poly.type
_entity_poly.pdbx_seq_one_letter_code
_entity_poly.pdbx_strand_id
1 'polypeptide(L)'
;MISDWNINSLTIEQEKQKEELAEQLKISPVLAQLLLQRGVSTEEEAKDFFHPRLDKLHDPFLMKDMDLAVDRLIRALANKERILVYGDYDVDGTTAVALVYKFLKQYHHDVDFYVPDRYNEGYGISYQGIDFAKEHGFSLVIALDCGIKAVEKVDYALSLGVDFIICDHHTPDDV
;
A
#
# COMPACT_ATOMS: atom_id res chain seq x y z
N MET A 1 13.19 -22.90 26.06
CA MET A 1 14.08 -22.40 25.00
C MET A 1 14.55 -21.02 25.41
N ILE A 2 15.87 -20.84 25.56
CA ILE A 2 16.47 -19.52 25.79
C ILE A 2 16.47 -18.84 24.42
N SER A 3 15.71 -17.76 24.25
CA SER A 3 15.72 -16.97 23.01
C SER A 3 16.97 -16.10 23.04
N ASP A 4 17.85 -16.27 22.07
CA ASP A 4 18.99 -15.38 21.88
C ASP A 4 18.50 -14.05 21.29
N TRP A 5 18.85 -12.95 21.98
CA TRP A 5 18.55 -11.60 21.49
C TRP A 5 19.63 -11.19 20.48
N ASN A 6 19.23 -10.92 19.24
CA ASN A 6 20.12 -10.31 18.26
C ASN A 6 19.90 -8.79 18.28
N ILE A 7 20.84 -8.06 18.85
CA ILE A 7 20.81 -6.59 18.90
C ILE A 7 21.77 -6.08 17.85
N ASN A 8 21.26 -5.27 16.92
CA ASN A 8 22.11 -4.60 15.94
C ASN A 8 23.07 -3.63 16.65
N SER A 9 24.35 -3.98 16.67
CA SER A 9 25.40 -3.11 17.21
C SER A 9 25.76 -2.02 16.21
N LEU A 10 26.08 -0.84 16.73
CA LEU A 10 26.58 0.26 15.92
C LEU A 10 28.08 0.07 15.63
N THR A 11 28.55 0.61 14.51
CA THR A 11 29.98 0.78 14.25
C THR A 11 30.56 1.88 15.14
N ILE A 12 31.87 1.95 15.25
CA ILE A 12 32.57 3.01 16.03
C ILE A 12 32.16 4.41 15.51
N GLU A 13 32.03 4.58 14.20
CA GLU A 13 31.61 5.83 13.60
C GLU A 13 30.14 6.16 13.93
N GLN A 14 29.25 5.17 13.90
CA GLN A 14 27.85 5.34 14.28
C GLN A 14 27.68 5.63 15.78
N GLU A 15 28.54 5.08 16.65
CA GLU A 15 28.53 5.41 18.08
C GLU A 15 28.84 6.91 18.30
N LYS A 16 29.81 7.47 17.57
CA LYS A 16 30.09 8.89 17.63
C LYS A 16 28.93 9.74 17.09
N GLN A 17 28.38 9.37 15.94
CA GLN A 17 27.20 10.03 15.37
C GLN A 17 25.99 9.99 16.31
N LYS A 18 25.81 8.90 17.04
CA LYS A 18 24.74 8.75 18.04
C LYS A 18 24.84 9.80 19.14
N GLU A 19 26.04 9.99 19.70
CA GLU A 19 26.24 10.98 20.77
C GLU A 19 26.04 12.42 20.23
N GLU A 20 26.58 12.72 19.04
CA GLU A 20 26.40 14.03 18.37
C GLU A 20 24.90 14.31 18.09
N LEU A 21 24.17 13.33 17.56
CA LEU A 21 22.75 13.47 17.25
C LEU A 21 21.90 13.61 18.54
N ALA A 22 22.23 12.85 19.59
CA ALA A 22 21.58 12.94 20.88
C ALA A 22 21.73 14.34 21.50
N GLU A 23 22.91 14.95 21.41
CA GLU A 23 23.18 16.29 21.91
C GLU A 23 22.41 17.34 21.09
N GLN A 24 22.49 17.28 19.76
CA GLN A 24 21.82 18.22 18.85
C GLN A 24 20.30 18.23 19.03
N LEU A 25 19.70 17.05 19.11
CA LEU A 25 18.26 16.90 19.25
C LEU A 25 17.76 16.99 20.71
N LYS A 26 18.68 16.99 21.69
CA LYS A 26 18.39 16.93 23.13
C LYS A 26 17.51 15.73 23.52
N ILE A 27 17.83 14.57 22.93
CA ILE A 27 17.17 13.29 23.20
C ILE A 27 18.12 12.31 23.84
N SER A 28 17.58 11.18 24.34
CA SER A 28 18.43 10.14 24.89
C SER A 28 19.28 9.45 23.81
N PRO A 29 20.51 8.98 24.11
CA PRO A 29 21.32 8.23 23.15
C PRO A 29 20.62 6.99 22.57
N VAL A 30 19.71 6.38 23.32
CA VAL A 30 18.92 5.23 22.83
C VAL A 30 18.01 5.63 21.68
N LEU A 31 17.35 6.79 21.78
CA LEU A 31 16.51 7.31 20.69
C LEU A 31 17.34 7.72 19.50
N ALA A 32 18.50 8.34 19.70
CA ALA A 32 19.44 8.67 18.63
C ALA A 32 19.92 7.41 17.90
N GLN A 33 20.20 6.32 18.62
CA GLN A 33 20.55 5.02 18.03
C GLN A 33 19.42 4.48 17.16
N LEU A 34 18.17 4.54 17.62
CA LEU A 34 17.01 4.08 16.83
C LEU A 34 16.81 4.92 15.57
N LEU A 35 17.09 6.22 15.60
CA LEU A 35 17.06 7.09 14.43
C LEU A 35 18.15 6.69 13.43
N LEU A 36 19.40 6.52 13.88
CA LEU A 36 20.50 6.08 13.01
C LEU A 36 20.22 4.72 12.35
N GLN A 37 19.63 3.77 13.09
CA GLN A 37 19.23 2.46 12.53
C GLN A 37 18.14 2.56 11.47
N ARG A 38 17.44 3.69 11.39
CA ARG A 38 16.43 4.02 10.36
C ARG A 38 16.97 4.95 9.27
N GLY A 39 18.27 5.20 9.26
CA GLY A 39 18.91 6.06 8.26
C GLY A 39 18.72 7.56 8.52
N VAL A 40 18.26 7.94 9.71
CA VAL A 40 18.12 9.35 10.13
C VAL A 40 19.38 9.74 10.90
N SER A 41 20.27 10.52 10.29
CA SER A 41 21.61 10.80 10.78
C SER A 41 21.88 12.28 11.07
N THR A 42 21.01 13.16 10.64
CA THR A 42 21.13 14.62 10.80
C THR A 42 19.94 15.23 11.52
N GLU A 43 20.12 16.43 12.08
CA GLU A 43 19.04 17.20 12.70
C GLU A 43 17.92 17.53 11.71
N GLU A 44 18.27 17.82 10.45
CA GLU A 44 17.28 18.12 9.40
C GLU A 44 16.44 16.88 9.05
N GLU A 45 17.07 15.73 8.85
CA GLU A 45 16.38 14.46 8.61
C GLU A 45 15.49 14.09 9.79
N ALA A 46 15.94 14.32 11.03
CA ALA A 46 15.14 14.08 12.22
C ALA A 46 13.92 15.01 12.28
N LYS A 47 14.07 16.28 11.93
CA LYS A 47 12.94 17.21 11.83
C LYS A 47 11.91 16.74 10.80
N ASP A 48 12.34 16.35 9.61
CA ASP A 48 11.46 15.82 8.56
C ASP A 48 10.77 14.51 9.00
N PHE A 49 11.51 13.64 9.72
CA PHE A 49 10.97 12.39 10.25
C PHE A 49 9.86 12.60 11.29
N PHE A 50 10.05 13.54 12.22
CA PHE A 50 9.08 13.82 13.29
C PHE A 50 7.97 14.80 12.90
N HIS A 51 8.17 15.57 11.85
CA HIS A 51 7.23 16.57 11.35
C HIS A 51 6.94 16.37 9.87
N PRO A 52 6.27 15.25 9.50
CA PRO A 52 5.97 14.97 8.10
C PRO A 52 5.06 16.06 7.51
N ARG A 53 5.35 16.46 6.27
CA ARG A 53 4.63 17.51 5.56
C ARG A 53 4.24 17.02 4.17
N LEU A 54 3.11 17.53 3.65
CA LEU A 54 2.60 17.14 2.33
C LEU A 54 3.55 17.50 1.17
N ASP A 55 4.30 18.61 1.31
CA ASP A 55 5.29 19.04 0.31
C ASP A 55 6.56 18.17 0.27
N LYS A 56 6.71 17.23 1.22
CA LYS A 56 7.78 16.22 1.25
C LYS A 56 7.36 14.86 0.72
N LEU A 57 6.10 14.71 0.29
CA LEU A 57 5.66 13.46 -0.35
C LEU A 57 6.39 13.26 -1.67
N HIS A 58 6.74 12.02 -1.94
CA HIS A 58 7.31 11.64 -3.23
C HIS A 58 6.27 11.76 -4.35
N ASP A 59 6.75 11.97 -5.57
CA ASP A 59 5.89 11.92 -6.75
C ASP A 59 5.27 10.50 -6.86
N PRO A 60 3.93 10.38 -6.91
CA PRO A 60 3.28 9.07 -7.01
C PRO A 60 3.66 8.31 -8.30
N PHE A 61 4.09 9.00 -9.36
CA PHE A 61 4.56 8.36 -10.60
C PHE A 61 5.93 7.68 -10.47
N LEU A 62 6.61 7.78 -9.32
CA LEU A 62 7.75 6.93 -8.99
C LEU A 62 7.35 5.49 -8.62
N MET A 63 6.07 5.25 -8.32
CA MET A 63 5.58 3.88 -8.10
C MET A 63 5.53 3.11 -9.42
N LYS A 64 5.89 1.83 -9.35
CA LYS A 64 5.89 0.95 -10.51
C LYS A 64 4.51 0.93 -11.18
N ASP A 65 4.48 1.06 -12.49
CA ASP A 65 3.28 0.98 -13.34
C ASP A 65 2.15 1.98 -13.01
N MET A 66 2.46 3.07 -12.28
CA MET A 66 1.48 4.10 -11.93
C MET A 66 0.89 4.76 -13.18
N ASP A 67 1.68 5.01 -14.19
CA ASP A 67 1.27 5.56 -15.47
C ASP A 67 0.26 4.63 -16.18
N LEU A 68 0.54 3.33 -16.21
CA LEU A 68 -0.35 2.32 -16.80
C LEU A 68 -1.68 2.22 -16.03
N ALA A 69 -1.62 2.27 -14.70
CA ALA A 69 -2.81 2.23 -13.84
C ALA A 69 -3.69 3.47 -14.06
N VAL A 70 -3.08 4.66 -14.13
CA VAL A 70 -3.79 5.92 -14.39
C VAL A 70 -4.41 5.90 -15.79
N ASP A 71 -3.69 5.48 -16.81
CA ASP A 71 -4.20 5.37 -18.18
C ASP A 71 -5.36 4.37 -18.28
N ARG A 72 -5.29 3.24 -17.56
CA ARG A 72 -6.38 2.26 -17.52
C ARG A 72 -7.63 2.82 -16.84
N LEU A 73 -7.45 3.53 -15.73
CA LEU A 73 -8.55 4.19 -15.02
C LEU A 73 -9.20 5.29 -15.88
N ILE A 74 -8.40 6.15 -16.52
CA ILE A 74 -8.92 7.21 -17.42
C ILE A 74 -9.75 6.59 -18.57
N ARG A 75 -9.29 5.49 -19.16
CA ARG A 75 -10.04 4.77 -20.19
C ARG A 75 -11.37 4.23 -19.67
N ALA A 76 -11.37 3.65 -18.45
CA ALA A 76 -12.60 3.17 -17.83
C ALA A 76 -13.61 4.28 -17.62
N LEU A 77 -13.17 5.43 -17.11
CA LEU A 77 -14.01 6.61 -16.91
C LEU A 77 -14.57 7.17 -18.24
N ALA A 78 -13.72 7.28 -19.27
CA ALA A 78 -14.12 7.78 -20.58
C ALA A 78 -15.14 6.86 -21.27
N ASN A 79 -14.98 5.55 -21.13
CA ASN A 79 -15.87 4.53 -21.69
C ASN A 79 -17.10 4.25 -20.82
N LYS A 80 -17.22 4.89 -19.67
CA LYS A 80 -18.30 4.65 -18.69
C LYS A 80 -18.36 3.18 -18.22
N GLU A 81 -17.20 2.56 -18.05
CA GLU A 81 -17.09 1.19 -17.55
C GLU A 81 -17.49 1.11 -16.08
N ARG A 82 -18.04 -0.02 -15.66
CA ARG A 82 -18.30 -0.26 -14.23
C ARG A 82 -17.00 -0.62 -13.52
N ILE A 83 -16.71 0.08 -12.42
CA ILE A 83 -15.49 -0.05 -11.63
C ILE A 83 -15.84 -0.60 -10.25
N LEU A 84 -15.15 -1.66 -9.84
CA LEU A 84 -15.25 -2.23 -8.49
C LEU A 84 -14.03 -1.84 -7.66
N VAL A 85 -14.23 -1.19 -6.54
CA VAL A 85 -13.18 -0.92 -5.55
C VAL A 85 -13.16 -2.08 -4.57
N TYR A 86 -12.09 -2.85 -4.59
CA TYR A 86 -11.91 -4.05 -3.79
C TYR A 86 -10.86 -3.81 -2.71
N GLY A 87 -11.04 -4.28 -1.50
CA GLY A 87 -10.03 -4.19 -0.45
C GLY A 87 -10.21 -5.26 0.59
N ASP A 88 -9.15 -5.48 1.38
CA ASP A 88 -9.22 -6.44 2.47
C ASP A 88 -10.16 -5.97 3.60
N TYR A 89 -10.52 -6.89 4.48
CA TYR A 89 -11.48 -6.66 5.57
C TYR A 89 -10.90 -5.99 6.81
N ASP A 90 -9.61 -5.74 6.85
CA ASP A 90 -8.97 -5.06 7.99
C ASP A 90 -9.10 -3.53 7.91
N VAL A 91 -8.45 -2.82 8.84
CA VAL A 91 -8.57 -1.36 8.94
C VAL A 91 -7.97 -0.67 7.73
N ASP A 92 -6.82 -1.15 7.24
CA ASP A 92 -6.11 -0.53 6.12
C ASP A 92 -6.88 -0.73 4.82
N GLY A 93 -7.32 -1.97 4.55
CA GLY A 93 -8.13 -2.29 3.39
C GLY A 93 -9.48 -1.56 3.37
N THR A 94 -10.25 -1.61 4.47
CA THR A 94 -11.57 -0.95 4.52
C THR A 94 -11.48 0.57 4.45
N THR A 95 -10.44 1.18 5.04
CA THR A 95 -10.19 2.62 4.96
C THR A 95 -9.80 3.04 3.54
N ALA A 96 -8.92 2.26 2.89
CA ALA A 96 -8.52 2.50 1.51
C ALA A 96 -9.73 2.39 0.55
N VAL A 97 -10.58 1.36 0.72
CA VAL A 97 -11.84 1.21 -0.04
C VAL A 97 -12.73 2.44 0.13
N ALA A 98 -12.98 2.85 1.39
CA ALA A 98 -13.82 4.00 1.66
C ALA A 98 -13.29 5.29 1.01
N LEU A 99 -11.97 5.50 1.03
CA LEU A 99 -11.31 6.66 0.43
C LEU A 99 -11.47 6.66 -1.09
N VAL A 100 -11.07 5.58 -1.76
CA VAL A 100 -11.07 5.49 -3.23
C VAL A 100 -12.49 5.45 -3.78
N TYR A 101 -13.39 4.67 -3.17
CA TYR A 101 -14.80 4.64 -3.53
C TYR A 101 -15.44 6.03 -3.46
N LYS A 102 -15.28 6.72 -2.32
CA LYS A 102 -15.85 8.06 -2.13
C LYS A 102 -15.26 9.07 -3.11
N PHE A 103 -13.97 8.97 -3.43
CA PHE A 103 -13.33 9.84 -4.41
C PHE A 103 -13.87 9.60 -5.82
N LEU A 104 -13.86 8.35 -6.30
CA LEU A 104 -14.31 8.02 -7.65
C LEU A 104 -15.81 8.31 -7.84
N LYS A 105 -16.63 8.11 -6.83
CA LYS A 105 -18.07 8.37 -6.86
C LYS A 105 -18.43 9.83 -7.16
N GLN A 106 -17.49 10.77 -6.92
CA GLN A 106 -17.69 12.19 -7.28
C GLN A 106 -17.62 12.44 -8.80
N TYR A 107 -16.92 11.57 -9.53
CA TYR A 107 -16.67 11.73 -10.97
C TYR A 107 -17.36 10.69 -11.83
N HIS A 108 -17.71 9.54 -11.23
CA HIS A 108 -18.27 8.41 -11.96
C HIS A 108 -19.36 7.70 -11.14
N HIS A 109 -20.55 7.50 -11.72
CA HIS A 109 -21.68 6.91 -11.01
C HIS A 109 -21.59 5.38 -10.89
N ASP A 110 -21.00 4.71 -11.89
CA ASP A 110 -20.93 3.26 -11.98
C ASP A 110 -19.69 2.69 -11.25
N VAL A 111 -19.55 3.09 -10.01
CA VAL A 111 -18.54 2.58 -9.07
C VAL A 111 -19.27 1.88 -7.92
N ASP A 112 -18.80 0.72 -7.56
CA ASP A 112 -19.25 0.01 -6.34
C ASP A 112 -18.03 -0.52 -5.57
N PHE A 113 -18.25 -1.16 -4.44
CA PHE A 113 -17.17 -1.69 -3.64
C PHE A 113 -17.44 -3.13 -3.22
N TYR A 114 -16.36 -3.85 -2.91
CA TYR A 114 -16.40 -5.22 -2.39
C TYR A 114 -15.37 -5.40 -1.29
N VAL A 115 -15.79 -5.99 -0.18
CA VAL A 115 -14.91 -6.41 0.90
C VAL A 115 -15.21 -7.90 1.16
N PRO A 116 -14.21 -8.79 1.06
CA PRO A 116 -14.42 -10.22 1.19
C PRO A 116 -14.84 -10.60 2.61
N ASP A 117 -15.65 -11.66 2.71
CA ASP A 117 -15.99 -12.24 4.01
C ASP A 117 -14.81 -13.03 4.57
N ARG A 118 -14.32 -12.62 5.75
CA ARG A 118 -13.17 -13.22 6.43
C ARG A 118 -13.26 -14.74 6.60
N TYR A 119 -14.45 -15.25 6.86
CA TYR A 119 -14.66 -16.65 7.21
C TYR A 119 -14.92 -17.54 5.98
N ASN A 120 -15.57 -16.99 4.96
CA ASN A 120 -15.98 -17.75 3.78
C ASN A 120 -15.00 -17.61 2.61
N GLU A 121 -14.30 -16.48 2.51
CA GLU A 121 -13.43 -16.16 1.37
C GLU A 121 -11.94 -16.11 1.76
N GLY A 122 -11.65 -15.78 3.02
CA GLY A 122 -10.28 -15.64 3.52
C GLY A 122 -9.70 -14.25 3.23
N TYR A 123 -8.36 -14.19 3.26
CA TYR A 123 -7.61 -12.95 3.08
C TYR A 123 -7.37 -12.62 1.60
N GLY A 124 -7.47 -11.33 1.28
CA GLY A 124 -7.10 -10.78 -0.02
C GLY A 124 -8.11 -11.08 -1.13
N ILE A 125 -7.65 -11.10 -2.39
CA ILE A 125 -8.51 -11.34 -3.55
C ILE A 125 -9.10 -12.75 -3.49
N SER A 126 -10.43 -12.88 -3.67
CA SER A 126 -11.16 -14.14 -3.69
C SER A 126 -11.70 -14.45 -5.10
N TYR A 127 -11.89 -15.73 -5.41
CA TYR A 127 -12.59 -16.13 -6.63
C TYR A 127 -14.06 -15.65 -6.61
N GLN A 128 -14.71 -15.68 -5.44
CA GLN A 128 -16.06 -15.18 -5.26
C GLN A 128 -16.19 -13.70 -5.59
N GLY A 129 -15.20 -12.88 -5.16
CA GLY A 129 -15.15 -11.46 -5.49
C GLY A 129 -14.92 -11.19 -6.98
N ILE A 130 -14.14 -12.04 -7.66
CA ILE A 130 -13.96 -11.97 -9.12
C ILE A 130 -15.23 -12.36 -9.86
N ASP A 131 -15.88 -13.46 -9.44
CA ASP A 131 -17.16 -13.91 -10.01
C ASP A 131 -18.24 -12.84 -9.82
N PHE A 132 -18.31 -12.24 -8.62
CA PHE A 132 -19.19 -11.10 -8.35
C PHE A 132 -18.93 -9.94 -9.32
N ALA A 133 -17.67 -9.58 -9.55
CA ALA A 133 -17.33 -8.52 -10.49
C ALA A 133 -17.82 -8.86 -11.91
N LYS A 134 -17.60 -10.08 -12.36
CA LYS A 134 -18.06 -10.55 -13.68
C LYS A 134 -19.58 -10.56 -13.80
N GLU A 135 -20.28 -11.16 -12.86
CA GLU A 135 -21.74 -11.29 -12.85
C GLU A 135 -22.45 -9.94 -12.85
N HIS A 136 -21.87 -8.95 -12.17
CA HIS A 136 -22.41 -7.60 -12.10
C HIS A 136 -21.87 -6.64 -13.18
N GLY A 137 -21.10 -7.15 -14.14
CA GLY A 137 -20.64 -6.39 -15.30
C GLY A 137 -19.56 -5.36 -15.00
N PHE A 138 -18.77 -5.55 -13.94
CA PHE A 138 -17.56 -4.74 -13.71
C PHE A 138 -16.47 -5.21 -14.66
N SER A 139 -15.81 -4.26 -15.34
CA SER A 139 -14.70 -4.53 -16.24
C SER A 139 -13.34 -4.16 -15.66
N LEU A 140 -13.34 -3.39 -14.57
CA LEU A 140 -12.13 -2.98 -13.85
C LEU A 140 -12.32 -3.17 -12.35
N VAL A 141 -11.38 -3.85 -11.72
CA VAL A 141 -11.24 -3.95 -10.27
C VAL A 141 -10.00 -3.17 -9.83
N ILE A 142 -10.17 -2.29 -8.84
CA ILE A 142 -9.06 -1.61 -8.17
C ILE A 142 -8.91 -2.27 -6.80
N ALA A 143 -7.92 -3.15 -6.68
CA ALA A 143 -7.61 -3.86 -5.43
C ALA A 143 -6.68 -3.02 -4.57
N LEU A 144 -7.06 -2.82 -3.32
CA LEU A 144 -6.40 -1.94 -2.36
C LEU A 144 -5.93 -2.76 -1.16
N ASP A 145 -4.69 -2.57 -0.77
CA ASP A 145 -4.06 -3.22 0.39
C ASP A 145 -4.04 -4.76 0.30
N CYS A 146 -4.16 -5.29 -0.90
CA CYS A 146 -4.10 -6.73 -1.17
C CYS A 146 -3.85 -7.02 -2.65
N GLY A 147 -3.41 -8.24 -2.92
CA GLY A 147 -3.39 -8.78 -4.27
C GLY A 147 -2.03 -8.95 -4.91
N ILE A 148 -0.94 -8.41 -4.33
CA ILE A 148 0.40 -8.48 -4.94
C ILE A 148 0.87 -9.92 -5.20
N LYS A 149 0.34 -10.91 -4.46
CA LYS A 149 0.64 -12.34 -4.61
C LYS A 149 -0.44 -13.12 -5.38
N ALA A 150 -1.51 -12.48 -5.79
CA ALA A 150 -2.71 -13.15 -6.32
C ALA A 150 -2.63 -13.41 -7.84
N VAL A 151 -1.47 -13.83 -8.37
CA VAL A 151 -1.21 -13.98 -9.80
C VAL A 151 -2.26 -14.87 -10.48
N GLU A 152 -2.48 -16.09 -9.98
CA GLU A 152 -3.46 -17.03 -10.57
C GLU A 152 -4.89 -16.47 -10.58
N LYS A 153 -5.26 -15.71 -9.54
CA LYS A 153 -6.60 -15.09 -9.45
C LYS A 153 -6.75 -13.94 -10.43
N VAL A 154 -5.69 -13.15 -10.63
CA VAL A 154 -5.68 -12.08 -11.64
C VAL A 154 -5.77 -12.67 -13.05
N ASP A 155 -5.03 -13.76 -13.33
CA ASP A 155 -5.14 -14.48 -14.61
C ASP A 155 -6.55 -15.01 -14.84
N TYR A 156 -7.19 -15.55 -13.80
CA TYR A 156 -8.58 -15.98 -13.87
C TYR A 156 -9.51 -14.80 -14.20
N ALA A 157 -9.36 -13.66 -13.52
CA ALA A 157 -10.15 -12.47 -13.80
C ALA A 157 -9.98 -11.97 -15.24
N LEU A 158 -8.73 -11.93 -15.73
CA LEU A 158 -8.43 -11.57 -17.11
C LEU A 158 -9.11 -12.52 -18.11
N SER A 159 -9.17 -13.82 -17.83
CA SER A 159 -9.88 -14.79 -18.68
C SER A 159 -11.39 -14.51 -18.76
N LEU A 160 -11.95 -13.87 -17.76
CA LEU A 160 -13.35 -13.44 -17.72
C LEU A 160 -13.57 -12.04 -18.31
N GLY A 161 -12.50 -11.33 -18.71
CA GLY A 161 -12.55 -9.96 -19.22
C GLY A 161 -12.70 -8.90 -18.12
N VAL A 162 -12.16 -9.18 -16.93
CA VAL A 162 -12.10 -8.25 -15.80
C VAL A 162 -10.63 -7.87 -15.57
N ASP A 163 -10.29 -6.61 -15.76
CA ASP A 163 -8.94 -6.09 -15.53
C ASP A 163 -8.73 -5.74 -14.05
N PHE A 164 -7.47 -5.80 -13.61
CA PHE A 164 -7.07 -5.42 -12.25
C PHE A 164 -6.04 -4.29 -12.24
N ILE A 165 -6.19 -3.37 -11.30
CA ILE A 165 -5.16 -2.46 -10.81
C ILE A 165 -4.89 -2.88 -9.36
N ILE A 166 -3.65 -3.28 -9.06
CA ILE A 166 -3.23 -3.72 -7.71
C ILE A 166 -2.49 -2.56 -7.04
N CYS A 167 -3.06 -2.03 -5.95
CA CYS A 167 -2.45 -1.03 -5.09
C CYS A 167 -2.13 -1.68 -3.74
N ASP A 168 -0.98 -2.30 -3.64
CA ASP A 168 -0.57 -3.11 -2.50
C ASP A 168 0.87 -2.77 -2.08
N HIS A 169 1.16 -2.85 -0.79
CA HIS A 169 2.47 -2.57 -0.20
C HIS A 169 3.12 -3.80 0.45
N HIS A 170 2.45 -4.95 0.41
CA HIS A 170 2.99 -6.19 0.93
C HIS A 170 4.18 -6.68 0.09
N THR A 171 5.01 -7.52 0.69
CA THR A 171 6.14 -8.13 -0.01
C THR A 171 5.64 -9.09 -1.09
N PRO A 172 6.01 -8.90 -2.36
CA PRO A 172 5.67 -9.86 -3.41
C PRO A 172 6.34 -11.21 -3.17
N ASP A 173 5.85 -12.26 -3.83
CA ASP A 173 6.56 -13.53 -3.86
C ASP A 173 7.78 -13.44 -4.78
N ASP A 174 8.75 -14.34 -4.56
CA ASP A 174 9.88 -14.51 -5.46
C ASP A 174 9.34 -15.02 -6.82
N VAL A 175 9.59 -14.24 -7.87
CA VAL A 175 9.17 -14.56 -9.25
C VAL A 175 10.37 -15.07 -10.03
#